data_418376ff4bbf67070912052928d6e2a0
#
_entry.id   418376ff4bbf67070912052928d6e2a0
#
_cell.length_a   1.000
_cell.length_b   1.000
_cell.length_c   1.000
_cell.angle_alpha   90.00
_cell.angle_beta   90.00
_cell.angle_gamma   90.00
#
_symmetry.space_group_name_H-M   'P 1'
#
loop_
_entity.id
_entity.type
_entity.pdbx_description
1 polymer ?
#
loop_
_entity_poly.entity_id
_entity_poly.type
_entity_poly.pdbx_seq_one_letter_code
_entity_poly.pdbx_strand_id
1 'polypeptide(L)'
;MKAIDRIGSAFLRKLILRMKALGISQTALARRMKVSRPYVTKVLSGDVNISFRTAAKFARALQLDFVPVLKPVEEAEPLSAPM
;
A
#
# COMPACT_ATOMS: atom_id res chain seq x y z
N MET A 1 10.29 12.75 -9.74
CA MET A 1 10.03 12.47 -9.39
C MET A 1 10.01 11.25 -9.16
N LYS A 2 10.29 10.71 -8.61
CA LYS A 2 10.43 9.64 -8.30
C LYS A 2 9.43 9.02 -7.57
N ALA A 3 8.80 9.42 -6.81
CA ALA A 3 7.82 8.83 -6.00
C ALA A 3 6.63 8.32 -6.72
N ILE A 4 6.51 8.58 -7.96
CA ILE A 4 5.40 8.15 -8.73
C ILE A 4 5.30 6.67 -8.85
N ASP A 5 6.44 6.01 -8.87
CA ASP A 5 6.44 4.57 -9.04
C ASP A 5 6.36 3.79 -7.76
N ARG A 6 6.19 4.46 -6.66
CA ARG A 6 6.24 3.79 -5.38
C ARG A 6 4.97 3.99 -4.62
N ILE A 7 4.67 3.06 -3.75
CA ILE A 7 3.59 3.22 -2.81
C ILE A 7 4.05 4.26 -1.81
N GLY A 8 3.29 5.29 -1.62
CA GLY A 8 3.70 6.40 -0.79
C GLY A 8 3.69 6.10 0.69
N SER A 9 4.35 6.98 1.43
CA SER A 9 4.43 6.79 2.87
C SER A 9 3.07 6.91 3.55
N ALA A 10 2.14 7.64 2.95
CA ALA A 10 0.81 7.72 3.53
C ALA A 10 0.12 6.36 3.54
N PHE A 11 0.33 5.57 2.49
CA PHE A 11 -0.24 4.24 2.45
C PHE A 11 0.38 3.36 3.52
N LEU A 12 1.71 3.42 3.67
CA LEU A 12 2.39 2.61 4.66
C LEU A 12 1.95 3.00 6.07
N ARG A 13 1.76 4.30 6.29
CA ARG A 13 1.31 4.76 7.58
C ARG A 13 -0.07 4.22 7.91
N LYS A 14 -0.95 4.14 6.90
CA LYS A 14 -2.28 3.60 7.11
C LYS A 14 -2.21 2.12 7.49
N LEU A 15 -1.29 1.39 6.90
CA LEU A 15 -1.12 -0.01 7.25
C LEU A 15 -0.69 -0.14 8.71
N ILE A 16 0.25 0.70 9.12
CA ILE A 16 0.76 0.65 10.49
C ILE A 16 -0.33 1.01 11.48
N LEU A 17 -1.12 2.03 11.17
CA LEU A 17 -2.20 2.42 12.05
C LEU A 17 -3.25 1.32 12.14
N ARG A 18 -3.52 0.64 11.03
CA ARG A 18 -4.48 -0.45 11.05
C ARG A 18 -3.96 -1.61 11.89
N MET A 19 -2.66 -1.88 11.81
CA MET A 19 -2.07 -2.92 12.63
C MET A 19 -2.27 -2.62 14.11
N LYS A 20 -2.07 -1.36 14.48
CA LYS A 20 -2.27 -0.97 15.87
C LYS A 20 -3.72 -1.12 16.26
N ALA A 21 -4.63 -0.71 15.40
CA ALA A 21 -6.05 -0.81 15.70
C ALA A 21 -6.49 -2.25 15.90
N LEU A 22 -5.90 -3.17 15.13
CA LEU A 22 -6.27 -4.57 15.22
C LEU A 22 -5.40 -5.36 16.21
N GLY A 23 -4.38 -4.73 16.76
CA GLY A 23 -3.48 -5.43 17.66
C GLY A 23 -2.63 -6.48 16.97
N ILE A 24 -2.28 -6.25 15.71
CA ILE A 24 -1.51 -7.22 14.95
C ILE A 24 -0.06 -6.80 14.88
N SER A 25 0.84 -7.69 15.27
CA SER A 25 2.27 -7.42 15.21
C SER A 25 2.80 -7.72 13.82
N GLN A 26 4.02 -7.30 13.56
CA GLN A 26 4.66 -7.59 12.28
C GLN A 26 4.83 -9.10 12.10
N THR A 27 5.12 -9.81 13.19
CA THR A 27 5.24 -11.25 13.11
C THR A 27 3.90 -11.87 12.73
N ALA A 28 2.82 -11.39 13.32
CA ALA A 28 1.51 -11.92 13.00
C ALA A 28 1.13 -11.60 11.57
N LEU A 29 1.48 -10.40 11.09
CA LEU A 29 1.18 -10.02 9.74
C LEU A 29 1.97 -10.89 8.76
N ALA A 30 3.25 -11.11 9.05
CA ALA A 30 4.07 -11.96 8.20
C ALA A 30 3.47 -13.35 8.10
N ARG A 31 2.98 -13.86 9.23
CA ARG A 31 2.40 -15.18 9.25
C ARG A 31 1.14 -15.23 8.41
N ARG A 32 0.30 -14.21 8.51
CA ARG A 32 -0.90 -14.16 7.70
C ARG A 32 -0.60 -14.13 6.22
N MET A 33 0.48 -13.45 5.85
CA MET A 33 0.84 -13.29 4.46
C MET A 33 1.75 -14.40 3.97
N LYS A 34 2.22 -15.25 4.89
CA LYS A 34 3.13 -16.34 4.56
C LYS A 34 4.43 -15.83 3.98
N VAL A 35 4.95 -14.79 4.60
CA VAL A 35 6.22 -14.20 4.22
C VAL A 35 7.07 -14.06 5.48
N SER A 36 8.30 -13.65 5.35
CA SER A 36 9.17 -13.51 6.50
C SER A 36 8.91 -12.18 7.20
N ARG A 37 9.18 -12.16 8.49
CA ARG A 37 9.04 -10.92 9.23
C ARG A 37 9.98 -9.85 8.75
N PRO A 38 11.26 -10.14 8.44
CA PRO A 38 12.13 -9.11 7.90
C PRO A 38 11.61 -8.47 6.63
N TYR A 39 10.91 -9.25 5.80
CA TYR A 39 10.31 -8.69 4.60
C TYR A 39 9.23 -7.68 4.96
N VAL A 40 8.38 -8.01 5.93
CA VAL A 40 7.34 -7.11 6.38
C VAL A 40 7.97 -5.82 6.93
N THR A 41 9.02 -5.97 7.73
CA THR A 41 9.70 -4.84 8.30
C THR A 41 10.25 -3.91 7.22
N LYS A 42 10.86 -4.48 6.20
CA LYS A 42 11.41 -3.67 5.12
C LYS A 42 10.33 -2.94 4.35
N VAL A 43 9.23 -3.60 4.09
CA VAL A 43 8.14 -2.98 3.36
C VAL A 43 7.57 -1.83 4.17
N LEU A 44 7.29 -2.06 5.44
CA LEU A 44 6.65 -1.04 6.27
C LEU A 44 7.57 0.16 6.52
N SER A 45 8.87 -0.05 6.44
CA SER A 45 9.80 1.04 6.65
C SER A 45 10.03 1.85 5.37
N GLY A 46 9.50 1.37 4.26
CA GLY A 46 9.67 2.06 3.00
C GLY A 46 10.96 1.76 2.29
N ASP A 47 11.72 0.78 2.78
CA ASP A 47 13.00 0.44 2.19
C ASP A 47 12.92 -0.26 0.86
N VAL A 48 11.79 -0.81 0.51
CA VAL A 48 11.62 -1.49 -0.77
C VAL A 48 10.40 -0.98 -1.47
N ASN A 49 10.44 -1.02 -2.79
CA ASN A 49 9.29 -0.64 -3.58
C ASN A 49 8.41 -1.86 -3.73
N ILE A 50 7.13 -1.68 -3.66
CA ILE A 50 6.22 -2.79 -3.86
C ILE A 50 5.22 -2.43 -4.95
N SER A 51 4.74 -3.47 -5.62
CA SER A 51 3.76 -3.28 -6.67
C SER A 51 2.39 -3.09 -6.05
N PHE A 52 1.42 -2.70 -6.87
CA PHE A 52 0.05 -2.60 -6.39
C PHE A 52 -0.45 -3.96 -5.94
N ARG A 53 -0.02 -5.02 -6.61
CA ARG A 53 -0.45 -6.35 -6.20
C ARG A 53 0.03 -6.67 -4.78
N THR A 54 1.28 -6.34 -4.49
CA THR A 54 1.81 -6.57 -3.16
C THR A 54 1.12 -5.67 -2.15
N ALA A 55 0.88 -4.40 -2.52
CA ALA A 55 0.18 -3.50 -1.62
C ALA A 55 -1.21 -4.04 -1.28
N ALA A 56 -1.90 -4.60 -2.27
CA ALA A 56 -3.21 -5.17 -2.04
C ALA A 56 -3.13 -6.35 -1.08
N LYS A 57 -2.08 -7.15 -1.18
CA LYS A 57 -1.93 -8.28 -0.28
C LYS A 57 -1.75 -7.84 1.16
N PHE A 58 -0.95 -6.79 1.36
CA PHE A 58 -0.78 -6.25 2.70
C PHE A 58 -2.12 -5.71 3.22
N ALA A 59 -2.84 -4.98 2.39
CA ALA A 59 -4.10 -4.39 2.81
C ALA A 59 -5.11 -5.48 3.18
N ARG A 60 -5.19 -6.52 2.37
CA ARG A 60 -6.15 -7.57 2.66
C ARG A 60 -5.80 -8.35 3.91
N ALA A 61 -4.52 -8.55 4.16
CA ALA A 61 -4.11 -9.23 5.37
C ALA A 61 -4.53 -8.44 6.60
N LEU A 62 -4.76 -7.13 6.45
CA LEU A 62 -5.21 -6.28 7.53
C LEU A 62 -6.69 -5.94 7.39
N GLN A 63 -7.39 -6.70 6.55
CA GLN A 63 -8.82 -6.54 6.37
C GLN A 63 -9.18 -5.15 5.85
N LEU A 64 -8.36 -4.64 4.95
CA LEU A 64 -8.64 -3.38 4.28
C LEU A 64 -8.87 -3.67 2.81
N ASP A 65 -9.74 -2.89 2.20
CA ASP A 65 -9.93 -3.00 0.78
C ASP A 65 -8.95 -2.07 0.12
N PHE A 66 -8.18 -2.59 -0.81
CA PHE A 66 -7.27 -1.76 -1.56
C PHE A 66 -7.80 -1.68 -2.97
N VAL A 67 -8.44 -0.57 -3.28
CA VAL A 67 -9.05 -0.40 -4.58
C VAL A 67 -8.35 0.74 -5.29
N PRO A 68 -7.62 0.45 -6.34
CA PRO A 68 -6.99 1.53 -7.08
C PRO A 68 -8.08 2.29 -7.83
N VAL A 69 -8.23 3.53 -7.53
CA VAL A 69 -9.26 4.33 -8.11
C VAL A 69 -8.65 5.39 -8.99
N LEU A 70 -9.15 5.49 -10.20
CA LEU A 70 -8.70 6.53 -11.08
C LEU A 70 -9.52 7.75 -10.79
N LYS A 71 -8.87 8.82 -10.39
CA LYS A 71 -9.56 10.03 -10.11
C LYS A 71 -9.43 10.97 -11.25
N PRO A 72 -10.42 11.73 -11.58
CA PRO A 72 -10.31 12.70 -12.64
C PRO A 72 -9.31 13.75 -12.22
N VAL A 73 -8.55 14.18 -13.15
CA VAL A 73 -7.60 15.21 -12.88
C VAL A 73 -8.23 16.49 -13.28
N GLU A 74 -8.38 17.37 -12.35
CA GLU A 74 -9.02 18.53 -12.61
C GLU A 74 -8.43 19.28 -13.65
N GLU A 75 -7.21 19.35 -13.70
CA GLU A 75 -6.61 20.05 -14.66
C GLU A 75 -6.43 19.30 -15.85
N ALA A 76 -6.79 18.28 -15.90
CA ALA A 76 -6.50 17.45 -16.98
C ALA A 76 -7.08 17.77 -18.21
N GLU A 77 -6.94 17.56 -18.62
CA GLU A 77 -7.42 17.60 -19.41
C GLU A 77 -7.74 16.97 -20.19
N PRO A 78 -7.72 17.06 -20.62
CA PRO A 78 -8.31 16.64 -21.35
C PRO A 78 -7.99 15.73 -22.23
N LEU A 79 -7.47 15.21 -22.17
CA LEU A 79 -7.11 14.34 -22.92
C LEU A 79 -8.13 13.84 -23.45
N SER A 80 -8.66 13.89 -22.92
CA SER A 80 -9.59 13.34 -23.26
C SER A 80 -10.43 13.89 -24.08
N ALA A 81 -10.41 14.57 -24.23
CA ALA A 81 -11.27 15.09 -24.80
C ALA A 81 -11.27 15.15 -25.99
N PRO A 82 -11.27 15.08 -26.47
CA PRO A 82 -11.42 15.25 -27.34
C PRO A 82 -11.78 15.02 -28.07
N MET A 83 -11.80 15.04 -27.99
CA MET A 83 -12.04 15.04 -28.42
C MET A 83 -12.34 14.96 -28.71
#